data_2a76e9becada32b1b1a67bba5d52fe27
#
_entry.id   2a76e9becada32b1b1a67bba5d52fe27
#
_cell.length_a   1.000
_cell.length_b   1.000
_cell.length_c   1.000
_cell.angle_alpha   90.00
_cell.angle_beta   90.00
_cell.angle_gamma   90.00
#
_symmetry.space_group_name_H-M   'P 1'
#
loop_
_entity.id
_entity.type
_entity.pdbx_description
1 polymer ?
#
loop_
_entity_poly.entity_id
_entity_poly.type
_entity_poly.pdbx_seq_one_letter_code
_entity_poly.pdbx_strand_id
1 'polypeptide(L)'
;MHVAPWLCRGAGFALVACPLGSLAQHVRLDRCEPTVIRSGVPTEIRLHGGGLEGVVLWTSFPAKVERIDEKAPRFRLSTDQIGAGALRVHSEHGVSNLVYLTVTDGERPVVTSQNKSTAAGAQAIEIPASIEGSSPSLGSHFFRFRARKGQVMILRAESRGSDFDGVLTLRSDTGKRLAQADDSQIDGFDPRIEFTAPSEGDYLLELMDSQYRGGKAYQLVLEGPSHRGGADPNVTPPSGISEEVLVEDSEKDLVSEHVIDGREGFVRIPLALEERRFVTLMAAARKLRSPAIPRLRFLKADGEVVAEVPSDVFEERELQLWVEAGSYQIQVHDAFGRRGQDQRFELAIHFSKPPFALSIPGQKDKKHPLLDKFVAVPGGVFLIPVQCQRKQFTPAIGLKLESSLSCRAEQALIAENQGSAGLRLRLPADATPGSLHDLRVWGVADLGDRSYGARLETRQVLRERDAAAQIPEAANGVLALRVMAPPFGIEVDVPGEIEKGSTVKIPVKLAWPEGKRRFNTKLRINGLPEGVHCGEKGLNDKTDSLELELKVDSPRENELVNLVVEVEVDFHRQPLRVESSPFILKLREKQQ
;
A
#
# COMPACT_ATOMS: atom_id res chain seq x y z
N MET A 1 40.02 71.84 0.20
CA MET A 1 38.96 71.63 -0.80
C MET A 1 37.85 70.86 -0.13
N HIS A 2 36.75 71.55 0.15
CA HIS A 2 35.57 71.01 0.83
C HIS A 2 34.68 70.26 -0.14
N VAL A 3 34.20 69.08 0.25
CA VAL A 3 33.03 68.48 -0.36
C VAL A 3 32.08 68.07 0.77
N ALA A 4 30.88 68.64 0.74
CA ALA A 4 29.82 68.48 1.71
C ALA A 4 29.05 67.14 1.54
N PRO A 5 28.46 66.58 2.62
CA PRO A 5 27.60 65.37 2.52
C PRO A 5 26.14 65.75 2.26
N TRP A 6 25.51 65.07 1.31
CA TRP A 6 24.10 65.15 0.99
C TRP A 6 23.29 64.24 1.96
N LEU A 7 22.42 64.85 2.71
CA LEU A 7 21.37 64.21 3.50
C LEU A 7 20.24 63.74 2.59
N CYS A 8 20.06 62.40 2.44
CA CYS A 8 18.84 61.81 1.94
C CYS A 8 17.92 61.50 3.10
N ARG A 9 16.77 62.19 3.15
CA ARG A 9 15.65 61.90 4.07
C ARG A 9 15.04 60.56 3.67
N GLY A 10 15.06 59.58 4.59
CA GLY A 10 14.38 58.30 4.47
C GLY A 10 12.88 58.49 4.59
N ALA A 11 12.15 58.13 3.54
CA ALA A 11 10.71 57.84 3.61
C ALA A 11 10.55 56.46 4.21
N GLY A 12 10.03 56.40 5.43
CA GLY A 12 9.65 55.13 6.07
C GLY A 12 8.49 54.48 5.32
N PHE A 13 8.76 53.43 4.58
CA PHE A 13 7.74 52.48 4.14
C PHE A 13 7.35 51.62 5.35
N ALA A 14 6.19 51.88 5.91
CA ALA A 14 5.53 50.94 6.82
C ALA A 14 5.17 49.70 5.99
N LEU A 15 5.93 48.64 6.17
CA LEU A 15 5.51 47.29 5.73
C LEU A 15 4.28 46.92 6.56
N VAL A 16 3.10 47.13 5.95
CA VAL A 16 1.88 46.48 6.42
C VAL A 16 2.11 45.00 6.15
N ALA A 17 2.43 44.26 7.21
CA ALA A 17 2.41 42.81 7.20
C ALA A 17 0.93 42.38 6.95
N CYS A 18 0.56 42.16 5.70
CA CYS A 18 -0.63 41.36 5.40
C CYS A 18 -0.44 40.01 6.12
N PRO A 19 -1.41 39.56 6.92
CA PRO A 19 -1.39 38.19 7.39
C PRO A 19 -1.40 37.32 6.13
N LEU A 20 -0.30 36.63 5.87
CA LEU A 20 -0.26 35.52 4.93
C LEU A 20 -1.34 34.55 5.41
N GLY A 21 -2.50 34.61 4.75
CA GLY A 21 -3.55 33.62 4.94
C GLY A 21 -2.86 32.25 4.83
N SER A 22 -2.98 31.45 5.88
CA SER A 22 -2.36 30.14 5.96
C SER A 22 -2.78 29.38 4.70
N LEU A 23 -1.84 29.17 3.80
CA LEU A 23 -2.00 28.21 2.70
C LEU A 23 -2.40 26.91 3.39
N ALA A 24 -3.65 26.48 3.20
CA ALA A 24 -4.17 25.25 3.78
C ALA A 24 -3.18 24.14 3.46
N GLN A 25 -2.40 23.75 4.47
CA GLN A 25 -1.32 22.79 4.27
C GLN A 25 -1.95 21.44 3.98
N HIS A 26 -1.54 20.84 2.87
CA HIS A 26 -1.91 19.48 2.54
C HIS A 26 -1.60 18.53 3.70
N VAL A 27 -2.60 17.74 4.12
CA VAL A 27 -2.45 16.78 5.23
C VAL A 27 -1.43 15.72 4.84
N ARG A 28 -0.34 15.63 5.60
CA ARG A 28 0.76 14.70 5.37
C ARG A 28 1.29 14.16 6.68
N LEU A 29 1.52 12.85 6.74
CA LEU A 29 2.26 12.19 7.80
C LEU A 29 3.69 11.90 7.36
N ASP A 30 4.65 12.23 8.23
CA ASP A 30 6.06 11.87 8.03
C ASP A 30 6.41 10.66 8.87
N ARG A 31 5.97 10.61 10.14
CA ARG A 31 6.18 9.49 11.07
C ARG A 31 5.21 9.55 12.25
N CYS A 32 5.07 8.44 12.96
CA CYS A 32 4.53 8.38 14.33
C CYS A 32 5.66 8.11 15.34
N GLU A 33 5.47 8.48 16.58
CA GLU A 33 6.42 8.26 17.67
C GLU A 33 5.64 7.97 18.97
N PRO A 34 5.87 6.81 19.63
CA PRO A 34 6.74 5.71 19.22
C PRO A 34 6.24 4.97 17.97
N THR A 35 7.15 4.26 17.26
CA THR A 35 6.81 3.38 16.14
C THR A 35 6.46 1.97 16.59
N VAL A 36 6.74 1.65 17.86
CA VAL A 36 6.46 0.36 18.47
C VAL A 36 5.65 0.57 19.75
N ILE A 37 4.53 -0.14 19.85
CA ILE A 37 3.69 -0.14 21.06
C ILE A 37 3.46 -1.57 21.55
N ARG A 38 2.94 -1.72 22.77
CA ARG A 38 2.65 -3.03 23.38
C ARG A 38 1.17 -3.32 23.30
N SER A 39 0.82 -4.57 22.97
CA SER A 39 -0.54 -5.08 23.00
C SER A 39 -1.16 -4.93 24.40
N GLY A 40 -2.41 -4.50 24.45
CA GLY A 40 -3.15 -4.30 25.69
C GLY A 40 -2.75 -3.07 26.51
N VAL A 41 -1.69 -2.34 26.13
CA VAL A 41 -1.18 -1.19 26.89
C VAL A 41 -1.54 0.13 26.20
N PRO A 42 -2.37 0.99 26.83
CA PRO A 42 -2.64 2.32 26.29
C PRO A 42 -1.35 3.13 26.17
N THR A 43 -0.96 3.46 24.96
CA THR A 43 0.29 4.18 24.66
C THR A 43 -0.02 5.52 24.03
N GLU A 44 0.64 6.56 24.49
CA GLU A 44 0.60 7.87 23.85
C GLU A 44 1.47 7.86 22.60
N ILE A 45 0.88 8.23 21.46
CA ILE A 45 1.58 8.42 20.20
C ILE A 45 1.52 9.88 19.77
N ARG A 46 2.59 10.36 19.20
CA ARG A 46 2.71 11.67 18.58
C ARG A 46 2.92 11.53 17.08
N LEU A 47 2.13 12.25 16.30
CA LEU A 47 2.25 12.28 14.85
C LEU A 47 3.08 13.50 14.42
N HIS A 48 3.93 13.28 13.40
CA HIS A 48 4.76 14.33 12.81
C HIS A 48 4.39 14.47 11.33
N GLY A 49 4.31 15.71 10.83
CA GLY A 49 3.93 15.98 9.45
C GLY A 49 3.46 17.42 9.23
N GLY A 50 2.74 17.63 8.15
CA GLY A 50 2.14 18.90 7.78
C GLY A 50 0.61 18.86 7.82
N GLY A 51 -0.04 19.99 8.14
CA GLY A 51 -1.50 20.10 8.15
C GLY A 51 -2.21 19.23 9.18
N LEU A 52 -1.60 19.01 10.36
CA LEU A 52 -2.09 18.06 11.37
C LEU A 52 -3.00 18.70 12.43
N GLU A 53 -3.43 19.94 12.25
CA GLU A 53 -4.39 20.60 13.13
C GLU A 53 -5.79 19.98 12.93
N GLY A 54 -6.50 19.66 14.01
CA GLY A 54 -7.86 19.14 13.96
C GLY A 54 -8.02 17.77 13.28
N VAL A 55 -6.95 17.02 13.02
CA VAL A 55 -7.03 15.73 12.31
C VAL A 55 -7.66 14.64 13.17
N VAL A 56 -8.33 13.70 12.52
CA VAL A 56 -8.82 12.44 13.11
C VAL A 56 -7.88 11.32 12.70
N LEU A 57 -7.50 10.47 13.66
CA LEU A 57 -6.64 9.32 13.44
C LEU A 57 -7.45 8.10 13.00
N TRP A 58 -7.01 7.45 11.93
CA TRP A 58 -7.46 6.16 11.44
C TRP A 58 -6.37 5.11 11.61
N THR A 59 -6.76 3.88 11.90
CA THR A 59 -5.87 2.72 12.04
C THR A 59 -6.34 1.57 11.13
N SER A 60 -5.41 0.81 10.54
CA SER A 60 -5.72 -0.37 9.73
C SER A 60 -6.12 -1.61 10.56
N PHE A 61 -6.16 -1.48 11.86
CA PHE A 61 -6.47 -2.53 12.82
C PHE A 61 -7.42 -2.02 13.90
N PRO A 62 -8.19 -2.88 14.56
CA PRO A 62 -9.07 -2.48 15.67
C PRO A 62 -8.26 -1.85 16.80
N ALA A 63 -8.60 -0.62 17.17
CA ALA A 63 -7.94 0.10 18.25
C ALA A 63 -8.90 1.08 18.93
N LYS A 64 -8.69 1.30 20.22
CA LYS A 64 -9.27 2.46 20.92
C LYS A 64 -8.36 3.65 20.69
N VAL A 65 -8.92 4.72 20.14
CA VAL A 65 -8.20 5.96 19.82
C VAL A 65 -8.83 7.10 20.62
N GLU A 66 -8.04 7.77 21.42
CA GLU A 66 -8.43 8.96 22.17
C GLU A 66 -7.50 10.11 21.81
N ARG A 67 -8.05 11.27 21.42
CA ARG A 67 -7.26 12.47 21.21
C ARG A 67 -6.91 13.09 22.57
N ILE A 68 -5.61 13.31 22.83
CA ILE A 68 -5.13 13.83 24.13
C ILE A 68 -5.04 15.36 24.10
N ASP A 69 -4.70 15.92 22.94
CA ASP A 69 -4.43 17.35 22.79
C ASP A 69 -5.07 17.86 21.49
N GLU A 70 -5.92 18.87 21.60
CA GLU A 70 -6.58 19.45 20.43
C GLU A 70 -5.65 20.29 19.55
N LYS A 71 -4.61 20.87 20.13
CA LYS A 71 -3.65 21.73 19.43
C LYS A 71 -2.46 20.96 18.87
N ALA A 72 -2.13 19.80 19.45
CA ALA A 72 -1.06 18.94 18.99
C ALA A 72 -1.61 17.60 18.50
N PRO A 73 -1.02 16.97 17.48
CA PRO A 73 -1.46 15.68 16.95
C PRO A 73 -0.99 14.51 17.86
N ARG A 74 -1.52 14.49 19.10
CA ARG A 74 -1.21 13.51 20.14
C ARG A 74 -2.44 12.67 20.43
N PHE A 75 -2.27 11.35 20.43
CA PHE A 75 -3.34 10.39 20.63
C PHE A 75 -2.93 9.32 21.62
N ARG A 76 -3.88 8.79 22.37
CA ARG A 76 -3.72 7.56 23.15
C ARG A 76 -4.30 6.42 22.33
N LEU A 77 -3.47 5.43 22.04
CA LEU A 77 -3.79 4.26 21.24
C LEU A 77 -3.70 2.99 22.08
N SER A 78 -4.71 2.13 22.01
CA SER A 78 -4.71 0.82 22.66
C SER A 78 -5.32 -0.22 21.72
N THR A 79 -4.66 -1.37 21.58
CA THR A 79 -5.10 -2.50 20.76
C THR A 79 -4.58 -3.81 21.35
N ASP A 80 -5.35 -4.89 21.16
CA ASP A 80 -4.92 -6.25 21.51
C ASP A 80 -4.33 -7.00 20.31
N GLN A 81 -4.35 -6.39 19.13
CA GLN A 81 -3.82 -7.01 17.91
C GLN A 81 -2.31 -6.85 17.83
N ILE A 82 -1.60 -7.98 17.66
CA ILE A 82 -0.15 -8.03 17.48
C ILE A 82 0.19 -7.99 15.99
N GLY A 83 1.31 -7.33 15.65
CA GLY A 83 1.84 -7.27 14.30
C GLY A 83 2.03 -5.85 13.77
N ALA A 84 2.35 -5.76 12.50
CA ALA A 84 2.51 -4.47 11.82
C ALA A 84 1.15 -3.93 11.36
N GLY A 85 0.93 -2.65 11.58
CA GLY A 85 -0.26 -1.93 11.16
C GLY A 85 0.08 -0.57 10.52
N ALA A 86 -0.94 0.07 9.97
CA ALA A 86 -0.81 1.37 9.34
C ALA A 86 -1.71 2.41 10.02
N LEU A 87 -1.23 3.64 10.03
CA LEU A 87 -1.92 4.82 10.52
C LEU A 87 -2.07 5.84 9.39
N ARG A 88 -3.19 6.54 9.37
CA ARG A 88 -3.38 7.76 8.58
C ARG A 88 -4.23 8.76 9.34
N VAL A 89 -4.23 9.99 8.91
CA VAL A 89 -5.11 11.02 9.44
C VAL A 89 -5.92 11.66 8.35
N HIS A 90 -7.05 12.23 8.73
CA HIS A 90 -7.91 12.99 7.82
C HIS A 90 -8.48 14.23 8.51
N SER A 91 -8.82 15.24 7.71
CA SER A 91 -9.47 16.48 8.14
C SER A 91 -10.30 17.06 6.99
N GLU A 92 -10.82 18.26 7.12
CA GLU A 92 -11.44 19.01 6.03
C GLU A 92 -10.48 19.29 4.85
N HIS A 93 -9.17 19.18 5.08
CA HIS A 93 -8.14 19.40 4.06
C HIS A 93 -7.71 18.11 3.32
N GLY A 94 -8.38 16.99 3.58
CA GLY A 94 -8.14 15.73 2.88
C GLY A 94 -7.65 14.59 3.76
N VAL A 95 -6.95 13.64 3.14
CA VAL A 95 -6.44 12.41 3.76
C VAL A 95 -4.93 12.34 3.61
N SER A 96 -4.22 11.96 4.69
CA SER A 96 -2.76 11.78 4.64
C SER A 96 -2.38 10.49 3.90
N ASN A 97 -1.09 10.35 3.65
CA ASN A 97 -0.46 9.06 3.39
C ASN A 97 -0.49 8.16 4.63
N LEU A 98 -0.11 6.90 4.45
CA LEU A 98 0.12 5.95 5.53
C LEU A 98 1.49 6.17 6.18
N VAL A 99 1.56 5.92 7.49
CA VAL A 99 2.77 5.59 8.25
C VAL A 99 2.53 4.28 9.00
N TYR A 100 3.60 3.59 9.39
CA TYR A 100 3.48 2.25 9.92
C TYR A 100 3.84 2.21 11.41
N LEU A 101 3.23 1.27 12.12
CA LEU A 101 3.38 1.04 13.54
C LEU A 101 3.46 -0.46 13.80
N THR A 102 4.29 -0.86 14.76
CA THR A 102 4.35 -2.26 15.22
C THR A 102 3.72 -2.40 16.60
N VAL A 103 2.90 -3.41 16.76
CA VAL A 103 2.34 -3.83 18.06
C VAL A 103 3.01 -5.13 18.48
N THR A 104 3.72 -5.11 19.60
CA THR A 104 4.39 -6.29 20.18
C THR A 104 3.49 -7.03 21.16
N ASP A 105 3.80 -8.29 21.44
CA ASP A 105 3.08 -9.16 22.39
C ASP A 105 3.13 -8.72 23.86
N GLY A 106 3.91 -7.70 24.16
CA GLY A 106 4.07 -7.21 25.53
C GLY A 106 5.11 -7.95 26.36
N GLU A 107 5.62 -9.08 25.92
CA GLU A 107 6.66 -9.83 26.64
C GLU A 107 8.03 -9.17 26.55
N ARG A 108 8.27 -8.37 25.51
CA ARG A 108 9.53 -7.65 25.29
C ARG A 108 9.41 -6.20 25.73
N PRO A 109 10.36 -5.71 26.54
CA PRO A 109 10.46 -4.29 26.81
C PRO A 109 10.70 -3.51 25.53
N VAL A 110 9.92 -2.45 25.32
CA VAL A 110 10.18 -1.48 24.25
C VAL A 110 11.02 -0.35 24.83
N VAL A 111 12.20 -0.14 24.26
CA VAL A 111 13.19 0.85 24.73
C VAL A 111 13.49 1.84 23.60
N THR A 112 13.53 3.11 23.91
CA THR A 112 13.96 4.13 22.95
C THR A 112 15.49 4.15 22.84
N SER A 113 15.99 4.25 21.61
CA SER A 113 17.43 4.44 21.36
C SER A 113 17.92 5.73 21.98
N GLN A 114 18.99 5.64 22.76
CA GLN A 114 19.66 6.82 23.35
C GLN A 114 20.62 7.49 22.35
N ASN A 115 20.64 7.04 21.11
CA ASN A 115 21.47 7.57 20.03
C ASN A 115 22.98 7.59 20.36
N LYS A 116 23.47 6.56 21.04
CA LYS A 116 24.88 6.43 21.43
C LYS A 116 25.75 6.10 20.21
N SER A 117 26.60 7.05 19.83
CA SER A 117 27.42 6.99 18.60
C SER A 117 28.85 6.46 18.81
N THR A 118 29.21 6.02 20.00
CA THR A 118 30.54 5.46 20.28
C THR A 118 30.46 4.14 21.02
N ALA A 119 31.40 3.23 20.74
CA ALA A 119 31.48 1.93 21.40
C ALA A 119 31.65 2.04 22.93
N ALA A 120 32.42 3.04 23.41
CA ALA A 120 32.64 3.27 24.85
C ALA A 120 31.35 3.75 25.54
N GLY A 121 30.54 4.54 24.86
CA GLY A 121 29.26 5.07 25.37
C GLY A 121 28.04 4.22 24.99
N ALA A 122 28.21 2.99 24.53
CA ALA A 122 27.14 2.13 24.05
C ALA A 122 25.99 2.02 25.04
N GLN A 123 24.75 2.04 24.55
CA GLN A 123 23.54 1.88 25.36
C GLN A 123 23.48 0.45 25.91
N ALA A 124 23.40 0.30 27.23
CA ALA A 124 23.20 -0.99 27.87
C ALA A 124 21.77 -1.49 27.65
N ILE A 125 21.63 -2.78 27.29
CA ILE A 125 20.36 -3.42 26.97
C ILE A 125 20.31 -4.80 27.61
N GLU A 126 19.17 -5.15 28.15
CA GLU A 126 18.84 -6.51 28.61
C GLU A 126 18.10 -7.27 27.50
N ILE A 127 18.40 -8.54 27.32
CA ILE A 127 17.74 -9.42 26.34
C ILE A 127 16.68 -10.25 27.06
N PRO A 128 15.43 -10.32 26.52
CA PRO A 128 14.94 -9.82 25.24
C PRO A 128 14.60 -8.32 25.27
N ALA A 129 14.76 -7.65 24.12
CA ALA A 129 14.40 -6.23 23.97
C ALA A 129 13.98 -5.88 22.55
N SER A 130 13.15 -4.85 22.44
CA SER A 130 12.83 -4.16 21.20
C SER A 130 13.22 -2.69 21.34
N ILE A 131 14.12 -2.20 20.49
CA ILE A 131 14.64 -0.84 20.57
C ILE A 131 14.21 -0.10 19.33
N GLU A 132 13.51 1.03 19.50
CA GLU A 132 13.18 1.92 18.41
C GLU A 132 14.16 3.09 18.34
N GLY A 133 14.46 3.51 17.12
CA GLY A 133 15.36 4.64 16.91
C GLY A 133 15.32 5.16 15.48
N SER A 134 16.15 6.17 15.25
CA SER A 134 16.40 6.68 13.90
C SER A 134 17.88 6.64 13.61
N SER A 135 18.26 6.24 12.40
CA SER A 135 19.67 6.14 12.00
C SER A 135 20.41 7.47 12.15
N PRO A 136 21.67 7.46 12.61
CA PRO A 136 22.50 8.66 12.63
C PRO A 136 23.00 8.98 11.22
N SER A 137 23.18 10.25 10.92
CA SER A 137 23.88 10.66 9.70
C SER A 137 25.38 10.35 9.84
N LEU A 138 25.96 9.69 8.84
CA LEU A 138 27.40 9.42 8.76
C LEU A 138 27.99 8.71 10.01
N GLY A 139 27.21 7.79 10.63
CA GLY A 139 27.64 7.14 11.86
C GLY A 139 26.88 5.85 12.16
N SER A 140 27.13 5.33 13.35
CA SER A 140 26.51 4.11 13.88
C SER A 140 25.92 4.37 15.26
N HIS A 141 24.91 3.58 15.64
CA HIS A 141 24.46 3.45 17.01
C HIS A 141 25.08 2.20 17.64
N PHE A 142 25.44 2.29 18.92
CA PHE A 142 26.10 1.20 19.64
C PHE A 142 25.26 0.77 20.83
N PHE A 143 25.09 -0.55 20.95
CA PHE A 143 24.33 -1.22 22.01
C PHE A 143 25.21 -2.27 22.66
N ARG A 144 25.16 -2.37 24.00
CA ARG A 144 25.92 -3.34 24.78
C ARG A 144 24.95 -4.26 25.52
N PHE A 145 25.18 -5.56 25.43
CA PHE A 145 24.41 -6.55 26.16
C PHE A 145 25.33 -7.64 26.72
N ARG A 146 24.87 -8.27 27.78
CA ARG A 146 25.59 -9.43 28.39
C ARG A 146 24.94 -10.72 27.95
N ALA A 147 25.78 -11.75 27.66
CA ALA A 147 25.31 -13.08 27.33
C ALA A 147 26.10 -14.13 28.10
N ARG A 148 25.45 -15.28 28.39
CA ARG A 148 26.09 -16.46 28.98
C ARG A 148 26.72 -17.32 27.88
N LYS A 149 27.79 -18.07 28.23
CA LYS A 149 28.34 -19.06 27.31
C LYS A 149 27.29 -20.05 26.84
N GLY A 150 27.23 -20.26 25.52
CA GLY A 150 26.24 -21.14 24.88
C GLY A 150 24.83 -20.52 24.70
N GLN A 151 24.62 -19.29 25.15
CA GLN A 151 23.33 -18.60 24.92
C GLN A 151 23.14 -18.31 23.43
N VAL A 152 22.02 -18.80 22.88
CA VAL A 152 21.62 -18.53 21.49
C VAL A 152 20.79 -17.26 21.46
N MET A 153 21.07 -16.38 20.50
CA MET A 153 20.39 -15.10 20.34
C MET A 153 20.13 -14.81 18.86
N ILE A 154 19.05 -14.10 18.61
CA ILE A 154 18.68 -13.55 17.30
C ILE A 154 18.71 -12.04 17.44
N LEU A 155 19.55 -11.40 16.63
CA LEU A 155 19.74 -9.96 16.56
C LEU A 155 19.30 -9.52 15.15
N ARG A 156 18.29 -8.66 15.05
CA ARG A 156 17.80 -8.18 13.75
C ARG A 156 17.40 -6.72 13.83
N ALA A 157 17.59 -5.99 12.75
CA ALA A 157 17.10 -4.63 12.62
C ALA A 157 16.06 -4.57 11.48
N GLU A 158 14.92 -3.98 11.76
CA GLU A 158 13.78 -3.95 10.85
C GLU A 158 13.48 -2.52 10.41
N SER A 159 13.26 -2.32 9.12
CA SER A 159 13.01 -1.01 8.51
C SER A 159 11.58 -0.50 8.70
N ARG A 160 10.64 -1.35 9.06
CA ARG A 160 9.24 -1.08 9.43
C ARG A 160 8.64 0.20 8.84
N GLY A 161 8.52 0.25 7.50
CA GLY A 161 7.89 1.37 6.80
C GLY A 161 8.76 2.61 6.63
N SER A 162 10.07 2.49 6.85
CA SER A 162 11.06 3.46 6.43
C SER A 162 11.94 2.89 5.33
N ASP A 163 12.71 3.74 4.66
CA ASP A 163 13.73 3.34 3.70
C ASP A 163 15.10 3.08 4.39
N PHE A 164 15.07 2.67 5.66
CA PHE A 164 16.25 2.24 6.40
C PHE A 164 16.77 0.94 5.80
N ASP A 165 18.06 0.92 5.49
CA ASP A 165 18.77 -0.21 4.95
C ASP A 165 19.92 -0.52 5.93
N GLY A 166 19.62 -1.44 6.86
CA GLY A 166 20.42 -1.64 8.05
C GLY A 166 21.66 -2.51 7.82
N VAL A 167 22.76 -2.20 8.54
CA VAL A 167 23.91 -3.09 8.71
C VAL A 167 24.14 -3.33 10.19
N LEU A 168 24.12 -4.60 10.59
CA LEU A 168 24.46 -5.05 11.94
C LEU A 168 25.87 -5.61 11.99
N THR A 169 26.67 -5.16 12.95
CA THR A 169 27.99 -5.74 13.26
C THR A 169 28.07 -6.11 14.72
N LEU A 170 28.26 -7.40 15.01
CA LEU A 170 28.47 -7.93 16.36
C LEU A 170 29.94 -8.03 16.66
N ARG A 171 30.37 -7.53 17.82
CA ARG A 171 31.76 -7.56 18.30
C ARG A 171 31.84 -8.15 19.70
N SER A 172 33.02 -8.71 20.04
CA SER A 172 33.36 -9.04 21.41
C SER A 172 33.62 -7.77 22.25
N ASP A 173 33.78 -7.93 23.56
CA ASP A 173 34.23 -6.91 24.49
C ASP A 173 35.60 -6.30 24.11
N THR A 174 36.47 -7.09 23.45
CA THR A 174 37.76 -6.62 22.94
C THR A 174 37.68 -5.93 21.59
N GLY A 175 36.48 -5.75 21.01
CA GLY A 175 36.25 -5.11 19.72
C GLY A 175 36.41 -6.01 18.49
N LYS A 176 36.77 -7.31 18.68
CA LYS A 176 36.88 -8.26 17.57
C LYS A 176 35.50 -8.49 16.94
N ARG A 177 35.38 -8.35 15.61
CA ARG A 177 34.17 -8.67 14.87
C ARG A 177 33.88 -10.16 14.92
N LEU A 178 32.69 -10.53 15.38
CA LEU A 178 32.21 -11.91 15.51
C LEU A 178 31.22 -12.27 14.39
N ALA A 179 30.37 -11.34 14.00
CA ALA A 179 29.41 -11.50 12.91
C ALA A 179 29.06 -10.14 12.27
N GLN A 180 28.60 -10.17 11.05
CA GLN A 180 28.05 -9.00 10.33
C GLN A 180 26.96 -9.47 9.38
N ALA A 181 25.89 -8.67 9.26
CA ALA A 181 24.83 -8.85 8.28
C ALA A 181 24.36 -7.49 7.79
N ASP A 182 24.04 -7.38 6.51
CA ASP A 182 23.36 -6.24 5.87
C ASP A 182 21.98 -6.67 5.34
N ASP A 183 21.90 -7.84 4.74
CA ASP A 183 20.67 -8.47 4.28
C ASP A 183 20.48 -9.83 4.95
N SER A 184 19.25 -10.31 4.93
CA SER A 184 18.90 -11.64 5.44
C SER A 184 18.09 -12.43 4.43
N GLN A 185 18.43 -13.70 4.25
CA GLN A 185 17.62 -14.60 3.43
C GLN A 185 16.20 -14.80 4.00
N ILE A 186 16.00 -14.54 5.28
CA ILE A 186 14.73 -14.71 5.99
C ILE A 186 13.93 -13.41 5.98
N ASP A 187 14.58 -12.28 6.29
CA ASP A 187 13.93 -10.99 6.52
C ASP A 187 14.12 -10.00 5.32
N GLY A 188 14.70 -10.44 4.20
CA GLY A 188 14.94 -9.64 3.00
C GLY A 188 16.07 -8.63 3.19
N PHE A 189 15.81 -7.35 2.96
CA PHE A 189 16.77 -6.25 3.16
C PHE A 189 17.04 -5.90 4.62
N ASP A 190 16.36 -6.56 5.57
CA ASP A 190 16.58 -6.35 7.00
C ASP A 190 17.69 -7.29 7.52
N PRO A 191 18.76 -6.77 8.17
CA PRO A 191 19.85 -7.58 8.65
C PRO A 191 19.46 -8.47 9.81
N ARG A 192 19.99 -9.69 9.81
CA ARG A 192 19.75 -10.69 10.84
C ARG A 192 21.04 -11.45 11.18
N ILE A 193 21.38 -11.51 12.47
CA ILE A 193 22.47 -12.30 13.00
C ILE A 193 21.90 -13.35 13.96
N GLU A 194 22.13 -14.61 13.69
CA GLU A 194 21.94 -15.71 14.64
C GLU A 194 23.30 -16.01 15.30
N PHE A 195 23.36 -15.90 16.61
CA PHE A 195 24.61 -15.94 17.34
C PHE A 195 24.51 -16.84 18.56
N THR A 196 25.49 -17.72 18.72
CA THR A 196 25.70 -18.48 19.96
C THR A 196 26.94 -17.93 20.68
N ALA A 197 26.75 -17.42 21.89
CA ALA A 197 27.82 -16.79 22.66
C ALA A 197 28.93 -17.82 23.00
N PRO A 198 30.17 -17.63 22.52
CA PRO A 198 31.27 -18.57 22.78
C PRO A 198 31.80 -18.51 24.21
N SER A 199 31.57 -17.38 24.89
CA SER A 199 31.98 -17.14 26.29
C SER A 199 30.93 -16.32 27.01
N GLU A 200 30.91 -16.39 28.32
CA GLU A 200 30.17 -15.40 29.12
C GLU A 200 30.89 -14.06 29.09
N GLY A 201 30.14 -12.98 28.89
CA GLY A 201 30.69 -11.63 28.85
C GLY A 201 29.80 -10.62 28.16
N ASP A 202 30.34 -9.43 27.97
CA ASP A 202 29.69 -8.34 27.27
C ASP A 202 29.97 -8.42 25.77
N TYR A 203 28.96 -8.09 25.00
CA TYR A 203 28.99 -8.01 23.54
C TYR A 203 28.56 -6.63 23.09
N LEU A 204 29.14 -6.15 21.99
CA LEU A 204 28.85 -4.87 21.41
C LEU A 204 28.18 -5.06 20.05
N LEU A 205 27.00 -4.50 19.89
CA LEU A 205 26.26 -4.47 18.63
C LEU A 205 26.31 -3.06 18.05
N GLU A 206 26.78 -2.97 16.83
CA GLU A 206 26.81 -1.74 16.03
C GLU A 206 25.73 -1.81 14.96
N LEU A 207 24.93 -0.74 14.84
CA LEU A 207 23.86 -0.58 13.85
C LEU A 207 24.07 0.69 13.05
N MET A 208 24.08 0.60 11.73
CA MET A 208 24.15 1.76 10.83
C MET A 208 23.22 1.57 9.64
N ASP A 209 22.93 2.66 8.91
CA ASP A 209 22.33 2.61 7.58
C ASP A 209 23.43 2.38 6.55
N SER A 210 23.22 1.44 5.60
CA SER A 210 24.23 1.05 4.59
C SER A 210 24.70 2.23 3.72
N GLN A 211 23.82 3.21 3.51
CA GLN A 211 24.10 4.43 2.75
C GLN A 211 24.43 5.64 3.66
N TYR A 212 24.60 5.43 4.96
CA TYR A 212 24.91 6.46 5.96
C TYR A 212 23.86 7.60 6.03
N ARG A 213 22.62 7.30 5.66
CA ARG A 213 21.51 8.27 5.71
C ARG A 213 21.01 8.42 7.14
N GLY A 214 20.81 9.67 7.57
CA GLY A 214 20.25 9.98 8.88
C GLY A 214 18.73 10.06 8.90
N GLY A 215 18.15 9.90 10.09
CA GLY A 215 16.72 10.08 10.32
C GLY A 215 15.82 8.96 9.82
N LYS A 216 16.37 7.81 9.44
CA LYS A 216 15.61 6.64 8.99
C LYS A 216 15.19 5.82 10.19
N ALA A 217 13.89 5.62 10.37
CA ALA A 217 13.35 4.86 11.49
C ALA A 217 13.73 3.38 11.39
N TYR A 218 14.17 2.80 12.51
CA TYR A 218 14.46 1.38 12.64
C TYR A 218 13.87 0.81 13.93
N GLN A 219 13.64 -0.49 13.91
CA GLN A 219 13.40 -1.29 15.10
C GLN A 219 14.49 -2.34 15.22
N LEU A 220 15.30 -2.27 16.27
CA LEU A 220 16.30 -3.29 16.59
C LEU A 220 15.69 -4.28 17.58
N VAL A 221 15.65 -5.57 17.22
CA VAL A 221 15.06 -6.65 18.02
C VAL A 221 16.17 -7.60 18.47
N LEU A 222 16.25 -7.83 19.78
CA LEU A 222 17.13 -8.80 20.38
C LEU A 222 16.29 -9.86 21.10
N GLU A 223 16.38 -11.11 20.66
CA GLU A 223 15.59 -12.23 21.16
C GLU A 223 16.47 -13.32 21.74
N GLY A 224 15.99 -13.96 22.83
CA GLY A 224 16.54 -15.21 23.33
C GLY A 224 15.90 -16.43 22.67
N PRO A 225 16.40 -17.64 22.94
CA PRO A 225 15.89 -18.89 22.33
C PRO A 225 14.44 -19.23 22.72
N SER A 226 13.94 -18.70 23.83
CA SER A 226 12.57 -18.94 24.32
C SER A 226 11.47 -18.21 23.54
N HIS A 227 11.82 -17.26 22.67
CA HIS A 227 10.86 -16.49 21.86
C HIS A 227 10.81 -16.98 20.40
N ARG A 228 11.08 -18.24 20.17
CA ARG A 228 10.85 -18.89 18.88
C ARG A 228 9.33 -19.05 18.68
N GLY A 229 8.73 -18.16 17.97
CA GLY A 229 7.43 -18.44 17.35
C GLY A 229 7.64 -19.61 16.36
N GLY A 230 7.09 -20.77 16.71
CA GLY A 230 6.92 -21.89 15.80
C GLY A 230 8.04 -22.92 15.78
N ALA A 231 7.65 -24.11 15.91
CA ALA A 231 8.23 -25.44 15.95
C ALA A 231 8.79 -25.83 17.31
N ASP A 232 7.99 -26.59 18.03
CA ASP A 232 8.42 -27.42 19.16
C ASP A 232 9.62 -28.26 18.70
N PRO A 233 10.82 -28.13 19.34
CA PRO A 233 11.96 -28.96 19.00
C PRO A 233 11.75 -30.45 19.28
N ASN A 234 10.64 -30.82 19.93
CA ASN A 234 10.24 -32.21 20.18
C ASN A 234 9.28 -32.78 19.12
N VAL A 235 8.86 -31.99 18.14
CA VAL A 235 8.22 -32.55 16.95
C VAL A 235 9.34 -33.17 16.11
N THR A 236 9.58 -34.47 16.33
CA THR A 236 10.37 -35.29 15.43
C THR A 236 9.76 -35.13 14.03
N PRO A 237 10.49 -34.60 13.04
CA PRO A 237 9.99 -34.58 11.69
C PRO A 237 9.67 -36.02 11.32
N PRO A 238 8.56 -36.28 10.64
CA PRO A 238 8.25 -37.62 10.18
C PRO A 238 9.45 -38.10 9.38
N SER A 239 10.14 -39.10 9.92
CA SER A 239 11.26 -39.75 9.30
C SER A 239 10.79 -40.35 8.00
N GLY A 240 11.40 -39.86 6.90
CA GLY A 240 11.50 -40.53 5.63
C GLY A 240 10.19 -41.10 5.10
N ILE A 241 9.36 -40.25 4.52
CA ILE A 241 8.34 -40.73 3.61
C ILE A 241 8.69 -40.16 2.25
N SER A 242 9.48 -40.93 1.49
CA SER A 242 9.34 -41.00 0.07
C SER A 242 8.16 -41.93 -0.26
N GLU A 243 7.00 -41.67 0.31
CA GLU A 243 5.75 -42.13 -0.29
C GLU A 243 5.43 -41.13 -1.38
N GLU A 244 5.34 -41.63 -2.62
CA GLU A 244 4.73 -40.95 -3.74
C GLU A 244 3.29 -40.60 -3.34
N VAL A 245 3.12 -39.45 -2.70
CA VAL A 245 1.81 -38.88 -2.49
C VAL A 245 1.37 -38.40 -3.88
N LEU A 246 0.62 -39.23 -4.54
CA LEU A 246 -0.08 -38.85 -5.78
C LEU A 246 -1.00 -37.70 -5.39
N VAL A 247 -0.65 -36.49 -5.79
CA VAL A 247 -1.54 -35.34 -5.65
C VAL A 247 -2.60 -35.51 -6.73
N GLU A 248 -3.70 -36.15 -6.36
CA GLU A 248 -4.89 -36.21 -7.20
C GLU A 248 -5.48 -34.80 -7.33
N ASP A 249 -6.15 -34.54 -8.47
CA ASP A 249 -6.83 -33.27 -8.76
C ASP A 249 -7.83 -32.92 -7.62
N SER A 250 -7.34 -32.23 -6.63
CA SER A 250 -8.15 -31.77 -5.51
C SER A 250 -8.52 -30.30 -5.74
N GLU A 251 -9.76 -29.94 -5.47
CA GLU A 251 -10.19 -28.52 -5.46
C GLU A 251 -9.49 -27.70 -4.39
N LYS A 252 -8.69 -28.34 -3.52
CA LYS A 252 -8.05 -27.72 -2.37
C LYS A 252 -6.58 -27.45 -2.65
N ASP A 253 -6.14 -26.30 -2.19
CA ASP A 253 -4.72 -25.95 -2.13
C ASP A 253 -3.97 -26.96 -1.24
N LEU A 254 -2.77 -27.32 -1.65
CA LEU A 254 -1.92 -28.29 -0.97
C LEU A 254 -0.66 -27.59 -0.47
N VAL A 255 -0.29 -27.90 0.76
CA VAL A 255 0.94 -27.41 1.36
C VAL A 255 1.64 -28.56 2.07
N SER A 256 2.91 -28.80 1.74
CA SER A 256 3.70 -29.89 2.30
C SER A 256 5.15 -29.47 2.56
N GLU A 257 5.74 -29.98 3.65
CA GLU A 257 7.16 -29.77 3.95
C GLU A 257 8.01 -30.92 3.43
N HIS A 258 9.18 -30.59 2.88
CA HIS A 258 10.12 -31.53 2.28
C HIS A 258 11.57 -31.21 2.69
N VAL A 259 12.45 -32.22 2.55
CA VAL A 259 13.90 -32.13 2.81
C VAL A 259 14.69 -32.53 1.56
N ILE A 260 15.68 -31.74 1.18
CA ILE A 260 16.57 -32.05 0.05
C ILE A 260 17.75 -32.88 0.58
N ASP A 261 17.55 -34.16 0.91
CA ASP A 261 18.58 -35.04 1.48
C ASP A 261 18.96 -36.21 0.56
N GLY A 262 18.21 -36.45 -0.49
CA GLY A 262 18.37 -37.56 -1.40
C GLY A 262 19.66 -37.55 -2.19
N ARG A 263 20.14 -38.73 -2.64
CA ARG A 263 21.33 -38.87 -3.48
C ARG A 263 21.26 -38.09 -4.78
N GLU A 264 20.07 -37.93 -5.33
CA GLU A 264 19.81 -37.18 -6.58
C GLU A 264 19.95 -35.67 -6.41
N GLY A 265 19.81 -35.14 -5.20
CA GLY A 265 19.94 -33.71 -4.89
C GLY A 265 18.69 -32.91 -5.25
N PHE A 266 17.58 -33.57 -5.42
CA PHE A 266 16.27 -32.96 -5.63
C PHE A 266 15.15 -33.82 -5.04
N VAL A 267 14.02 -33.20 -4.79
CA VAL A 267 12.75 -33.83 -4.40
C VAL A 267 11.84 -33.87 -5.62
N ARG A 268 11.18 -35.01 -5.87
CA ARG A 268 10.16 -35.18 -6.91
C ARG A 268 8.80 -35.37 -6.28
N ILE A 269 7.82 -34.57 -6.69
CA ILE A 269 6.45 -34.65 -6.26
C ILE A 269 5.59 -34.87 -7.50
N PRO A 270 4.90 -36.03 -7.64
CA PRO A 270 3.99 -36.28 -8.77
C PRO A 270 2.73 -35.40 -8.64
N LEU A 271 2.23 -34.93 -9.76
CA LEU A 271 0.98 -34.18 -9.89
C LEU A 271 0.17 -34.73 -11.06
N ALA A 272 -1.06 -35.19 -10.82
CA ALA A 272 -1.99 -35.59 -11.84
C ALA A 272 -3.15 -34.59 -11.90
N LEU A 273 -3.53 -34.19 -13.12
CA LEU A 273 -4.66 -33.29 -13.38
C LEU A 273 -5.66 -33.99 -14.32
N GLU A 274 -6.92 -34.02 -13.94
CA GLU A 274 -8.01 -34.60 -14.73
C GLU A 274 -8.49 -33.64 -15.84
N GLU A 275 -8.31 -32.32 -15.63
CA GLU A 275 -8.70 -31.30 -16.59
C GLU A 275 -7.68 -30.13 -16.61
N ARG A 276 -7.84 -29.25 -17.59
CA ARG A 276 -7.00 -28.05 -17.68
C ARG A 276 -7.18 -27.13 -16.47
N ARG A 277 -6.07 -26.78 -15.80
CA ARG A 277 -6.04 -25.96 -14.58
C ARG A 277 -5.05 -24.82 -14.66
N PHE A 278 -5.38 -23.72 -13.98
CA PHE A 278 -4.38 -22.72 -13.61
C PHE A 278 -3.75 -23.14 -12.29
N VAL A 279 -2.44 -23.34 -12.30
CA VAL A 279 -1.69 -23.82 -11.14
C VAL A 279 -0.68 -22.77 -10.72
N THR A 280 -0.60 -22.50 -9.43
CA THR A 280 0.45 -21.69 -8.83
C THR A 280 1.28 -22.56 -7.91
N LEU A 281 2.57 -22.68 -8.21
CA LEU A 281 3.54 -23.47 -7.45
C LEU A 281 4.51 -22.52 -6.76
N MET A 282 4.82 -22.78 -5.50
CA MET A 282 5.81 -22.04 -4.74
C MET A 282 6.61 -22.98 -3.84
N ALA A 283 7.92 -22.92 -3.93
CA ALA A 283 8.82 -23.59 -2.98
C ALA A 283 9.47 -22.53 -2.08
N ALA A 284 9.21 -22.60 -0.78
CA ALA A 284 9.62 -21.60 0.19
C ALA A 284 10.40 -22.24 1.35
N ALA A 285 11.57 -21.70 1.67
CA ALA A 285 12.43 -22.17 2.75
C ALA A 285 12.56 -21.16 3.90
N ARG A 286 12.38 -19.87 3.61
CA ARG A 286 12.57 -18.75 4.55
C ARG A 286 11.72 -18.89 5.80
N LYS A 287 10.44 -19.19 5.65
CA LYS A 287 9.53 -19.35 6.79
C LYS A 287 9.90 -20.54 7.70
N LEU A 288 10.57 -21.55 7.16
CA LEU A 288 11.10 -22.68 7.90
C LEU A 288 12.48 -22.38 8.52
N ARG A 289 13.03 -21.20 8.31
CA ARG A 289 14.38 -20.80 8.70
C ARG A 289 15.45 -21.76 8.17
N SER A 290 15.19 -22.33 7.01
CA SER A 290 16.10 -23.25 6.34
C SER A 290 17.13 -22.47 5.51
N PRO A 291 18.38 -22.92 5.44
CA PRO A 291 19.39 -22.33 4.56
C PRO A 291 19.19 -22.68 3.10
N ALA A 292 18.19 -23.50 2.74
CA ALA A 292 17.91 -23.89 1.38
C ALA A 292 17.48 -22.68 0.53
N ILE A 293 17.88 -22.67 -0.74
CA ILE A 293 17.39 -21.78 -1.77
C ILE A 293 16.70 -22.65 -2.82
N PRO A 294 15.40 -22.96 -2.63
CA PRO A 294 14.72 -23.93 -3.45
C PRO A 294 14.53 -23.42 -4.90
N ARG A 295 14.83 -24.29 -5.86
CA ARG A 295 14.60 -24.09 -7.28
C ARG A 295 13.54 -25.07 -7.75
N LEU A 296 12.49 -24.55 -8.36
CA LEU A 296 11.35 -25.30 -8.78
C LEU A 296 11.36 -25.48 -10.30
N ARG A 297 11.18 -26.73 -10.77
CA ARG A 297 10.92 -27.11 -12.14
C ARG A 297 9.60 -27.87 -12.22
N PHE A 298 8.87 -27.61 -13.26
CA PHE A 298 7.64 -28.32 -13.58
C PHE A 298 7.84 -29.10 -14.88
N LEU A 299 7.68 -30.45 -14.82
CA LEU A 299 8.02 -31.36 -15.89
C LEU A 299 6.81 -32.21 -16.28
N LYS A 300 6.77 -32.66 -17.54
CA LYS A 300 5.92 -33.75 -17.96
C LYS A 300 6.43 -35.10 -17.40
N ALA A 301 5.61 -36.14 -17.51
CA ALA A 301 5.95 -37.48 -17.05
C ALA A 301 7.21 -38.07 -17.76
N ASP A 302 7.49 -37.66 -19.00
CA ASP A 302 8.67 -38.05 -19.77
C ASP A 302 9.94 -37.26 -19.42
N GLY A 303 9.86 -36.28 -18.50
CA GLY A 303 10.97 -35.46 -18.05
C GLY A 303 11.20 -34.19 -18.85
N GLU A 304 10.36 -33.88 -19.84
CA GLU A 304 10.40 -32.59 -20.55
C GLU A 304 10.04 -31.44 -19.58
N VAL A 305 10.88 -30.40 -19.52
CA VAL A 305 10.63 -29.21 -18.67
C VAL A 305 9.56 -28.34 -19.34
N VAL A 306 8.42 -28.20 -18.66
CA VAL A 306 7.32 -27.32 -19.08
C VAL A 306 7.58 -25.88 -18.66
N ALA A 307 8.07 -25.69 -17.42
CA ALA A 307 8.41 -24.39 -16.87
C ALA A 307 9.35 -24.52 -15.68
N GLU A 308 10.13 -23.47 -15.42
CA GLU A 308 11.02 -23.41 -14.25
C GLU A 308 11.17 -21.98 -13.72
N VAL A 309 11.51 -21.84 -12.44
CA VAL A 309 11.91 -20.56 -11.87
C VAL A 309 13.33 -20.23 -12.38
N PRO A 310 13.58 -19.04 -12.98
CA PRO A 310 14.89 -18.66 -13.53
C PRO A 310 16.03 -18.81 -12.52
N SER A 311 17.19 -19.25 -13.00
CA SER A 311 18.37 -19.57 -12.16
C SER A 311 19.08 -18.35 -11.58
N ASP A 312 18.87 -17.17 -12.13
CA ASP A 312 19.42 -15.87 -11.70
C ASP A 312 18.64 -15.22 -10.55
N VAL A 313 17.48 -15.81 -10.20
CA VAL A 313 16.60 -15.30 -9.14
C VAL A 313 16.88 -16.04 -7.85
N PHE A 314 17.36 -15.34 -6.81
CA PHE A 314 17.56 -15.88 -5.46
C PHE A 314 16.38 -15.63 -4.51
N GLU A 315 15.30 -15.04 -5.01
CA GLU A 315 14.06 -14.84 -4.29
C GLU A 315 13.13 -16.05 -4.46
N GLU A 316 12.31 -16.32 -3.45
CA GLU A 316 11.23 -17.28 -3.53
C GLU A 316 10.14 -16.71 -4.45
N ARG A 317 9.98 -17.32 -5.62
CA ARG A 317 9.00 -16.89 -6.63
C ARG A 317 7.98 -17.96 -6.94
N GLU A 318 6.78 -17.50 -7.23
CA GLU A 318 5.71 -18.35 -7.73
C GLU A 318 5.92 -18.68 -9.21
N LEU A 319 5.72 -19.94 -9.56
CA LEU A 319 5.55 -20.41 -10.93
C LEU A 319 4.05 -20.50 -11.21
N GLN A 320 3.55 -19.69 -12.12
CA GLN A 320 2.13 -19.58 -12.45
C GLN A 320 1.91 -19.95 -13.93
N LEU A 321 1.12 -21.00 -14.18
CA LEU A 321 0.90 -21.50 -15.54
C LEU A 321 -0.43 -22.21 -15.69
N TRP A 322 -0.94 -22.26 -16.93
CA TRP A 322 -2.01 -23.16 -17.33
C TRP A 322 -1.42 -24.53 -17.65
N VAL A 323 -2.01 -25.57 -17.08
CA VAL A 323 -1.58 -26.96 -17.23
C VAL A 323 -2.74 -27.76 -17.80
N GLU A 324 -2.51 -28.52 -18.88
CA GLU A 324 -3.49 -29.39 -19.47
C GLU A 324 -3.70 -30.65 -18.60
N ALA A 325 -4.78 -31.41 -18.85
CA ALA A 325 -4.98 -32.72 -18.23
C ALA A 325 -3.79 -33.65 -18.50
N GLY A 326 -3.31 -34.37 -17.48
CA GLY A 326 -2.17 -35.27 -17.63
C GLY A 326 -1.38 -35.47 -16.34
N SER A 327 -0.29 -36.25 -16.45
CA SER A 327 0.63 -36.55 -15.35
C SER A 327 1.89 -35.73 -15.48
N TYR A 328 2.30 -35.12 -14.36
CA TYR A 328 3.41 -34.17 -14.26
C TYR A 328 4.29 -34.49 -13.05
N GLN A 329 5.43 -33.85 -12.98
CA GLN A 329 6.35 -33.92 -11.85
C GLN A 329 6.78 -32.50 -11.45
N ILE A 330 6.70 -32.20 -10.17
CA ILE A 330 7.31 -31.01 -9.57
C ILE A 330 8.67 -31.44 -9.02
N GLN A 331 9.74 -30.83 -9.52
CA GLN A 331 11.09 -31.09 -9.05
C GLN A 331 11.62 -29.86 -8.30
N VAL A 332 12.12 -30.06 -7.09
CA VAL A 332 12.73 -29.00 -6.28
C VAL A 332 14.13 -29.39 -5.87
N HIS A 333 15.12 -28.52 -6.12
CA HIS A 333 16.51 -28.67 -5.72
C HIS A 333 17.03 -27.39 -5.09
N ASP A 334 18.14 -27.46 -4.34
CA ASP A 334 18.81 -26.26 -3.84
C ASP A 334 19.63 -25.59 -4.94
N ALA A 335 19.61 -24.26 -5.02
CA ALA A 335 20.30 -23.48 -6.05
C ALA A 335 21.84 -23.73 -6.09
N PHE A 336 22.43 -24.09 -4.96
CA PHE A 336 23.86 -24.39 -4.84
C PHE A 336 24.15 -25.91 -4.74
N GLY A 337 23.14 -26.75 -4.96
CA GLY A 337 23.29 -28.20 -4.86
C GLY A 337 23.51 -28.74 -3.46
N ARG A 338 23.22 -27.96 -2.41
CA ARG A 338 23.33 -28.36 -1.01
C ARG A 338 22.28 -29.41 -0.67
N ARG A 339 22.61 -30.31 0.25
CA ARG A 339 21.79 -31.43 0.71
C ARG A 339 21.93 -31.61 2.19
N GLY A 340 20.94 -32.18 2.84
CA GLY A 340 20.94 -32.51 4.25
C GLY A 340 19.65 -32.21 4.95
N GLN A 341 19.49 -32.65 6.18
CA GLN A 341 18.31 -32.51 6.99
C GLN A 341 17.95 -31.04 7.31
N ASP A 342 18.91 -30.13 7.17
CA ASP A 342 18.72 -28.69 7.30
C ASP A 342 18.19 -28.00 6.02
N GLN A 343 18.28 -28.69 4.87
CA GLN A 343 17.82 -28.17 3.58
C GLN A 343 16.29 -28.42 3.41
N ARG A 344 15.50 -27.73 4.24
CA ARG A 344 14.05 -27.88 4.30
C ARG A 344 13.36 -26.82 3.43
N PHE A 345 12.25 -27.20 2.81
CA PHE A 345 11.38 -26.25 2.12
C PHE A 345 9.91 -26.68 2.25
N GLU A 346 9.02 -25.71 2.13
CA GLU A 346 7.61 -25.96 1.97
C GLU A 346 7.26 -25.81 0.49
N LEU A 347 6.57 -26.81 -0.07
CA LEU A 347 5.93 -26.70 -1.37
C LEU A 347 4.46 -26.37 -1.18
N ALA A 348 4.02 -25.27 -1.79
CA ALA A 348 2.61 -24.90 -1.91
C ALA A 348 2.15 -25.06 -3.37
N ILE A 349 1.04 -25.76 -3.56
CA ILE A 349 0.34 -25.93 -4.83
C ILE A 349 -1.03 -25.30 -4.68
N HIS A 350 -1.29 -24.20 -5.39
CA HIS A 350 -2.56 -23.50 -5.31
C HIS A 350 -3.34 -23.65 -6.62
N PHE A 351 -4.54 -24.16 -6.51
CA PHE A 351 -5.54 -24.24 -7.58
C PHE A 351 -6.59 -23.13 -7.46
N SER A 352 -6.67 -22.50 -6.28
CA SER A 352 -7.62 -21.42 -5.96
C SER A 352 -7.16 -20.05 -6.43
N LYS A 353 -5.86 -19.88 -6.70
CA LYS A 353 -5.33 -18.56 -7.13
C LYS A 353 -5.87 -18.19 -8.52
N PRO A 354 -6.34 -16.94 -8.69
CA PRO A 354 -6.90 -16.51 -9.95
C PRO A 354 -5.82 -16.31 -11.03
N PRO A 355 -6.13 -16.59 -12.31
CA PRO A 355 -5.23 -16.34 -13.44
C PRO A 355 -5.16 -14.86 -13.84
N PHE A 356 -5.49 -13.97 -12.94
CA PHE A 356 -5.36 -12.54 -13.09
C PHE A 356 -5.04 -11.87 -11.75
N ALA A 357 -4.38 -10.73 -11.81
CA ALA A 357 -4.10 -9.89 -10.65
C ALA A 357 -4.62 -8.47 -10.89
N LEU A 358 -5.16 -7.85 -9.85
CA LEU A 358 -5.64 -6.47 -9.88
C LEU A 358 -4.72 -5.56 -9.09
N SER A 359 -4.42 -4.40 -9.63
CA SER A 359 -3.61 -3.38 -8.97
C SER A 359 -4.13 -1.97 -9.27
N ILE A 360 -3.71 -1.01 -8.46
CA ILE A 360 -3.84 0.40 -8.78
C ILE A 360 -2.69 0.79 -9.72
N PRO A 361 -2.96 1.61 -10.77
CA PRO A 361 -1.90 2.15 -11.60
C PRO A 361 -0.86 2.91 -10.78
N GLY A 362 0.41 2.72 -11.12
CA GLY A 362 1.49 3.49 -10.55
C GLY A 362 1.39 4.99 -10.83
N GLN A 363 2.12 5.79 -10.08
CA GLN A 363 2.20 7.24 -10.27
C GLN A 363 2.92 7.56 -11.59
N LYS A 364 2.26 8.29 -12.48
CA LYS A 364 2.86 8.68 -13.78
C LYS A 364 4.10 9.57 -13.60
N ASP A 365 4.04 10.48 -12.64
CA ASP A 365 5.13 11.35 -12.24
C ASP A 365 4.88 11.90 -10.82
N LYS A 366 5.88 12.58 -10.23
CA LYS A 366 5.79 13.16 -8.87
C LYS A 366 4.73 14.28 -8.72
N LYS A 367 4.15 14.77 -9.81
CA LYS A 367 3.10 15.81 -9.78
C LYS A 367 1.71 15.21 -9.58
N HIS A 368 1.51 13.93 -9.96
CA HIS A 368 0.25 13.24 -9.78
C HIS A 368 0.16 12.64 -8.37
N PRO A 369 -1.03 12.59 -7.75
CA PRO A 369 -1.21 11.96 -6.44
C PRO A 369 -1.02 10.45 -6.53
N LEU A 370 -0.63 9.83 -5.42
CA LEU A 370 -0.79 8.39 -5.25
C LEU A 370 -2.28 8.06 -5.16
N LEU A 371 -2.67 6.99 -5.83
CA LEU A 371 -4.07 6.58 -5.96
C LEU A 371 -4.52 5.61 -4.84
N ASP A 372 -3.96 5.75 -3.64
CA ASP A 372 -4.35 5.00 -2.45
C ASP A 372 -5.49 5.64 -1.66
N LYS A 373 -5.95 6.82 -2.09
CA LYS A 373 -6.98 7.61 -1.43
C LYS A 373 -7.77 8.46 -2.40
N PHE A 374 -9.04 8.68 -2.07
CA PHE A 374 -10.03 9.38 -2.88
C PHE A 374 -10.82 10.38 -2.04
N VAL A 375 -11.39 11.37 -2.71
CA VAL A 375 -12.34 12.32 -2.14
C VAL A 375 -13.60 12.35 -3.00
N ALA A 376 -14.76 12.46 -2.37
CA ALA A 376 -16.03 12.62 -3.06
C ALA A 376 -17.04 13.39 -2.20
N VAL A 377 -18.05 13.98 -2.81
CA VAL A 377 -19.16 14.65 -2.14
C VAL A 377 -20.38 13.73 -2.03
N PRO A 378 -21.30 13.95 -1.08
CA PRO A 378 -22.57 13.23 -1.04
C PRO A 378 -23.30 13.30 -2.39
N GLY A 379 -23.81 12.18 -2.88
CA GLY A 379 -24.44 12.06 -4.20
C GLY A 379 -23.48 12.16 -5.40
N GLY A 380 -22.23 12.55 -5.18
CA GLY A 380 -21.23 12.72 -6.22
C GLY A 380 -20.61 11.40 -6.67
N VAL A 381 -19.78 11.48 -7.71
CA VAL A 381 -19.11 10.32 -8.28
C VAL A 381 -17.59 10.39 -8.08
N PHE A 382 -16.97 9.22 -7.99
CA PHE A 382 -15.51 9.08 -8.03
C PHE A 382 -15.11 7.87 -8.84
N LEU A 383 -13.86 7.83 -9.28
CA LEU A 383 -13.32 6.82 -10.15
C LEU A 383 -12.12 6.16 -9.50
N ILE A 384 -12.17 4.84 -9.35
CA ILE A 384 -11.01 4.03 -8.96
C ILE A 384 -10.44 3.41 -10.23
N PRO A 385 -9.26 3.82 -10.68
CA PRO A 385 -8.61 3.18 -11.81
C PRO A 385 -8.09 1.81 -11.38
N VAL A 386 -8.37 0.78 -12.17
CA VAL A 386 -7.97 -0.61 -11.93
C VAL A 386 -7.14 -1.10 -13.10
N GLN A 387 -5.96 -1.62 -12.84
CA GLN A 387 -5.15 -2.38 -13.78
C GLN A 387 -5.33 -3.87 -13.53
N CYS A 388 -5.33 -4.64 -14.60
CA CYS A 388 -5.45 -6.09 -14.58
C CYS A 388 -4.31 -6.73 -15.36
N GLN A 389 -3.50 -7.52 -14.67
CA GLN A 389 -2.51 -8.38 -15.30
C GLN A 389 -3.12 -9.76 -15.50
N ARG A 390 -3.28 -10.19 -16.75
CA ARG A 390 -3.90 -11.47 -17.13
C ARG A 390 -2.83 -12.51 -17.46
N LYS A 391 -3.01 -13.74 -17.01
CA LYS A 391 -2.16 -14.90 -17.31
C LYS A 391 -2.89 -15.81 -18.31
N GLN A 392 -2.88 -15.45 -19.59
CA GLN A 392 -3.63 -16.16 -20.64
C GLN A 392 -5.11 -16.38 -20.25
N PHE A 393 -5.73 -15.35 -19.68
CA PHE A 393 -7.11 -15.33 -19.21
C PHE A 393 -7.87 -14.22 -19.93
N THR A 394 -8.86 -14.59 -20.72
CA THR A 394 -9.58 -13.66 -21.60
C THR A 394 -10.91 -13.15 -21.04
N PRO A 395 -11.65 -13.89 -20.17
CA PRO A 395 -13.00 -13.51 -19.76
C PRO A 395 -13.09 -12.12 -19.16
N ALA A 396 -14.25 -11.51 -19.25
CA ALA A 396 -14.56 -10.26 -18.58
C ALA A 396 -14.47 -10.42 -17.05
N ILE A 397 -14.04 -9.36 -16.34
CA ILE A 397 -13.90 -9.38 -14.90
C ILE A 397 -14.83 -8.34 -14.29
N GLY A 398 -15.83 -8.81 -13.55
CA GLY A 398 -16.74 -7.96 -12.79
C GLY A 398 -16.04 -7.39 -11.56
N LEU A 399 -16.14 -6.08 -11.34
CA LEU A 399 -15.56 -5.40 -10.18
C LEU A 399 -16.63 -5.23 -9.10
N LYS A 400 -16.30 -5.60 -7.86
CA LYS A 400 -17.15 -5.44 -6.68
C LYS A 400 -16.45 -4.56 -5.66
N LEU A 401 -17.22 -3.68 -5.02
CA LEU A 401 -16.75 -2.84 -3.92
C LEU A 401 -17.24 -3.41 -2.59
N GLU A 402 -16.32 -3.53 -1.63
CA GLU A 402 -16.60 -3.75 -0.22
C GLU A 402 -16.29 -2.46 0.54
N SER A 403 -17.30 -1.88 1.18
CA SER A 403 -17.20 -0.64 1.96
C SER A 403 -18.36 -0.56 2.96
N SER A 404 -18.15 0.22 4.04
CA SER A 404 -19.24 0.62 4.96
C SER A 404 -20.24 1.60 4.33
N LEU A 405 -19.90 2.20 3.17
CA LEU A 405 -20.80 3.04 2.37
C LEU A 405 -21.44 2.21 1.25
N SER A 406 -22.76 2.32 1.10
CA SER A 406 -23.52 1.68 0.01
C SER A 406 -23.36 2.47 -1.30
N CYS A 407 -22.15 2.48 -1.87
CA CYS A 407 -21.90 3.13 -3.16
C CYS A 407 -22.57 2.37 -4.30
N ARG A 408 -23.20 3.09 -5.25
CA ARG A 408 -23.74 2.50 -6.46
C ARG A 408 -22.68 2.46 -7.56
N ALA A 409 -22.39 1.28 -8.09
CA ALA A 409 -21.53 1.15 -9.25
C ALA A 409 -22.25 1.58 -10.53
N GLU A 410 -21.66 2.49 -11.29
CA GLU A 410 -22.13 2.95 -12.61
C GLU A 410 -21.34 2.25 -13.73
N GLN A 411 -20.08 1.93 -13.49
CA GLN A 411 -19.25 1.11 -14.36
C GLN A 411 -18.39 0.20 -13.48
N ALA A 412 -18.49 -1.10 -13.67
CA ALA A 412 -17.87 -2.09 -12.80
C ALA A 412 -17.41 -3.34 -13.58
N LEU A 413 -16.84 -3.15 -14.78
CA LEU A 413 -16.42 -4.26 -15.65
C LEU A 413 -15.09 -3.95 -16.33
N ILE A 414 -14.16 -4.89 -16.25
CA ILE A 414 -13.01 -4.95 -17.16
C ILE A 414 -13.42 -5.88 -18.30
N ALA A 415 -13.59 -5.34 -19.49
CA ALA A 415 -14.05 -6.10 -20.64
C ALA A 415 -13.07 -7.24 -21.01
N GLU A 416 -13.52 -8.19 -21.81
CA GLU A 416 -12.69 -9.28 -22.32
C GLU A 416 -11.40 -8.74 -22.96
N ASN A 417 -10.30 -9.41 -22.67
CA ASN A 417 -8.96 -9.04 -23.17
C ASN A 417 -8.45 -7.63 -22.79
N GLN A 418 -9.20 -6.86 -22.01
CA GLN A 418 -8.74 -5.54 -21.56
C GLN A 418 -7.85 -5.67 -20.32
N GLY A 419 -6.80 -4.83 -20.26
CA GLY A 419 -5.84 -4.78 -19.15
C GLY A 419 -6.16 -3.68 -18.11
N SER A 420 -7.26 -2.94 -18.26
CA SER A 420 -7.64 -1.88 -17.31
C SER A 420 -9.10 -1.47 -17.46
N ALA A 421 -9.65 -0.91 -16.38
CA ALA A 421 -10.93 -0.21 -16.38
C ALA A 421 -10.97 0.86 -15.29
N GLY A 422 -11.96 1.75 -15.38
CA GLY A 422 -12.31 2.67 -14.29
C GLY A 422 -13.54 2.15 -13.56
N LEU A 423 -13.42 1.80 -12.29
CA LEU A 423 -14.58 1.52 -11.44
C LEU A 423 -15.22 2.87 -11.05
N ARG A 424 -16.34 3.21 -11.72
CA ARG A 424 -17.07 4.46 -11.46
C ARG A 424 -18.14 4.20 -10.41
N LEU A 425 -18.08 4.95 -9.33
CA LEU A 425 -18.91 4.77 -8.15
C LEU A 425 -19.60 6.08 -7.79
N ARG A 426 -20.88 5.99 -7.42
CA ARG A 426 -21.68 7.11 -6.90
C ARG A 426 -21.91 6.93 -5.41
N LEU A 427 -21.63 7.98 -4.63
CA LEU A 427 -21.93 8.01 -3.21
C LEU A 427 -23.44 8.15 -2.97
N PRO A 428 -23.93 7.61 -1.84
CA PRO A 428 -25.28 7.94 -1.37
C PRO A 428 -25.41 9.45 -1.08
N ALA A 429 -26.59 10.00 -1.34
CA ALA A 429 -26.83 11.43 -1.12
C ALA A 429 -26.82 11.86 0.36
N ASP A 430 -27.03 10.89 1.26
CA ASP A 430 -27.01 11.04 2.71
C ASP A 430 -25.64 10.71 3.33
N ALA A 431 -24.61 10.48 2.52
CA ALA A 431 -23.26 10.26 3.01
C ALA A 431 -22.78 11.46 3.85
N THR A 432 -22.29 11.20 5.05
CA THR A 432 -21.95 12.25 6.02
C THR A 432 -20.63 12.94 5.66
N PRO A 433 -20.63 14.25 5.35
CA PRO A 433 -19.41 15.00 5.16
C PRO A 433 -18.52 14.92 6.40
N GLY A 434 -17.25 14.72 6.19
CA GLY A 434 -16.32 14.58 7.30
C GLY A 434 -15.97 13.13 7.63
N SER A 435 -16.74 12.14 7.17
CA SER A 435 -16.43 10.72 7.40
C SER A 435 -15.30 10.21 6.50
N LEU A 436 -14.58 9.19 6.98
CA LEU A 436 -13.58 8.43 6.24
C LEU A 436 -14.03 6.97 6.18
N HIS A 437 -13.94 6.37 5.03
CA HIS A 437 -14.35 4.99 4.76
C HIS A 437 -13.25 4.21 4.08
N ASP A 438 -13.12 2.94 4.45
CA ASP A 438 -12.26 2.00 3.75
C ASP A 438 -13.00 1.42 2.56
N LEU A 439 -12.26 1.31 1.46
CA LEU A 439 -12.72 0.68 0.24
C LEU A 439 -11.82 -0.50 -0.07
N ARG A 440 -12.42 -1.65 -0.37
CA ARG A 440 -11.74 -2.81 -0.94
C ARG A 440 -12.40 -3.20 -2.24
N VAL A 441 -11.61 -3.40 -3.27
CA VAL A 441 -12.11 -3.77 -4.60
C VAL A 441 -11.74 -5.22 -4.87
N TRP A 442 -12.71 -5.99 -5.34
CA TRP A 442 -12.55 -7.36 -5.78
C TRP A 442 -12.89 -7.49 -7.26
N GLY A 443 -12.10 -8.26 -7.99
CA GLY A 443 -12.46 -8.72 -9.32
C GLY A 443 -12.96 -10.15 -9.25
N VAL A 444 -14.05 -10.43 -9.92
CA VAL A 444 -14.63 -11.77 -10.02
C VAL A 444 -14.86 -12.10 -11.50
N ALA A 445 -14.42 -13.27 -11.90
CA ALA A 445 -14.61 -13.74 -13.27
C ALA A 445 -14.85 -15.24 -13.28
N ASP A 446 -15.72 -15.68 -14.20
CA ASP A 446 -16.04 -17.08 -14.38
C ASP A 446 -15.38 -17.63 -15.64
N LEU A 447 -14.92 -18.88 -15.58
CA LEU A 447 -14.42 -19.66 -16.70
C LEU A 447 -14.95 -21.09 -16.58
N GLY A 448 -15.87 -21.46 -17.45
CA GLY A 448 -16.62 -22.71 -17.33
C GLY A 448 -17.48 -22.72 -16.07
N ASP A 449 -17.31 -23.73 -15.25
CA ASP A 449 -17.99 -23.91 -13.94
C ASP A 449 -17.27 -23.27 -12.75
N ARG A 450 -16.11 -22.62 -13.01
CA ARG A 450 -15.24 -22.04 -11.97
C ARG A 450 -15.36 -20.54 -11.89
N SER A 451 -15.40 -20.04 -10.66
CA SER A 451 -15.35 -18.61 -10.33
C SER A 451 -14.00 -18.28 -9.68
N TYR A 452 -13.31 -17.29 -10.23
CA TYR A 452 -12.04 -16.78 -9.74
C TYR A 452 -12.22 -15.40 -9.11
N GLY A 453 -11.64 -15.18 -7.94
CA GLY A 453 -11.69 -13.92 -7.24
C GLY A 453 -10.29 -13.37 -6.93
N ALA A 454 -10.04 -12.11 -7.25
CA ALA A 454 -8.80 -11.42 -6.88
C ALA A 454 -9.10 -10.10 -6.17
N ARG A 455 -8.40 -9.84 -5.07
CA ARG A 455 -8.43 -8.54 -4.40
C ARG A 455 -7.51 -7.56 -5.15
N LEU A 456 -7.94 -6.31 -5.26
CA LEU A 456 -7.09 -5.22 -5.73
C LEU A 456 -5.92 -5.01 -4.75
N GLU A 457 -4.70 -4.99 -5.25
CA GLU A 457 -3.51 -4.74 -4.45
C GLU A 457 -3.04 -3.28 -4.56
N THR A 458 -2.60 -2.72 -3.43
CA THR A 458 -2.04 -1.37 -3.34
C THR A 458 -0.55 -1.37 -3.05
N ARG A 459 0.05 -2.54 -2.80
CA ARG A 459 1.46 -2.68 -2.39
C ARG A 459 2.43 -1.94 -3.30
N GLN A 460 2.24 -2.05 -4.61
CA GLN A 460 3.11 -1.38 -5.57
C GLN A 460 3.05 0.14 -5.44
N VAL A 461 1.84 0.73 -5.42
CA VAL A 461 1.67 2.19 -5.34
C VAL A 461 2.16 2.74 -3.99
N LEU A 462 2.03 1.98 -2.91
CA LEU A 462 2.54 2.38 -1.59
C LEU A 462 4.08 2.36 -1.56
N ARG A 463 4.72 1.40 -2.26
CA ARG A 463 6.18 1.32 -2.41
C ARG A 463 6.77 2.40 -3.32
N GLU A 464 6.01 3.00 -4.21
CA GLU A 464 6.49 4.12 -5.02
C GLU A 464 6.89 5.34 -4.17
N ARG A 465 6.29 5.47 -3.00
CA ARG A 465 6.65 6.49 -2.03
C ARG A 465 7.90 6.11 -1.23
N ASP A 466 8.00 4.84 -0.88
CA ASP A 466 9.08 4.28 -0.08
C ASP A 466 9.35 2.85 -0.57
N ALA A 467 10.36 2.70 -1.42
CA ALA A 467 10.66 1.43 -2.11
C ALA A 467 11.05 0.30 -1.13
N ALA A 468 11.63 0.66 0.01
CA ALA A 468 12.05 -0.29 1.05
C ALA A 468 10.94 -0.63 2.05
N ALA A 469 9.78 0.07 1.99
CA ALA A 469 8.73 -0.14 2.97
C ALA A 469 8.16 -1.56 2.92
N GLN A 470 8.15 -2.22 4.06
CA GLN A 470 7.41 -3.46 4.25
C GLN A 470 5.94 -3.12 4.50
N ILE A 471 5.11 -3.24 3.45
CA ILE A 471 3.69 -2.92 3.53
C ILE A 471 2.98 -4.01 4.35
N PRO A 472 2.39 -3.67 5.52
CA PRO A 472 1.61 -4.64 6.28
C PRO A 472 0.44 -5.18 5.46
N GLU A 473 0.14 -6.48 5.59
CA GLU A 473 -0.98 -7.10 4.87
C GLU A 473 -2.31 -6.40 5.19
N ALA A 474 -2.48 -5.92 6.42
CA ALA A 474 -3.65 -5.14 6.84
C ALA A 474 -3.83 -3.81 6.09
N ALA A 475 -2.77 -3.27 5.48
CA ALA A 475 -2.80 -2.04 4.68
C ALA A 475 -2.87 -2.31 3.16
N ASN A 476 -2.51 -3.53 2.72
CA ASN A 476 -2.56 -3.90 1.31
C ASN A 476 -4.02 -4.03 0.85
N GLY A 477 -4.34 -3.43 -0.28
CA GLY A 477 -5.68 -3.46 -0.86
C GLY A 477 -6.71 -2.56 -0.16
N VAL A 478 -6.31 -1.74 0.80
CA VAL A 478 -7.19 -0.78 1.47
C VAL A 478 -7.00 0.61 0.87
N LEU A 479 -8.05 1.10 0.23
CA LEU A 479 -8.13 2.47 -0.28
C LEU A 479 -8.94 3.32 0.70
N ALA A 480 -8.62 4.59 0.81
CA ALA A 480 -9.37 5.51 1.65
C ALA A 480 -10.33 6.38 0.82
N LEU A 481 -11.55 6.54 1.27
CA LEU A 481 -12.50 7.51 0.74
C LEU A 481 -12.89 8.51 1.81
N ARG A 482 -12.60 9.78 1.58
CA ARG A 482 -13.05 10.88 2.42
C ARG A 482 -14.28 11.52 1.82
N VAL A 483 -15.38 11.57 2.56
CA VAL A 483 -16.57 12.32 2.18
C VAL A 483 -16.34 13.80 2.51
N MET A 484 -16.42 14.65 1.50
CA MET A 484 -16.21 16.10 1.62
C MET A 484 -17.53 16.85 1.50
N ALA A 485 -17.66 17.97 2.18
CA ALA A 485 -18.73 18.91 1.84
C ALA A 485 -18.49 19.46 0.43
N PRO A 486 -19.55 19.66 -0.39
CA PRO A 486 -19.39 20.30 -1.69
C PRO A 486 -18.70 21.66 -1.54
N PRO A 487 -17.60 21.91 -2.26
CA PRO A 487 -16.84 23.16 -2.12
C PRO A 487 -17.53 24.36 -2.77
N PHE A 488 -18.56 24.13 -3.60
CA PHE A 488 -19.36 25.14 -4.29
C PHE A 488 -20.73 24.55 -4.70
N GLY A 489 -21.68 25.42 -4.96
CA GLY A 489 -22.92 25.06 -5.66
C GLY A 489 -22.77 25.20 -7.18
N ILE A 490 -23.61 24.52 -7.95
CA ILE A 490 -23.66 24.62 -9.42
C ILE A 490 -25.03 25.11 -9.81
N GLU A 491 -25.08 26.28 -10.46
CA GLU A 491 -26.27 26.87 -11.06
C GLU A 491 -26.19 26.69 -12.59
N VAL A 492 -27.19 26.08 -13.19
CA VAL A 492 -27.29 25.87 -14.63
C VAL A 492 -28.50 26.61 -15.16
N ASP A 493 -28.28 27.52 -16.11
CA ASP A 493 -29.38 28.20 -16.80
C ASP A 493 -29.78 27.38 -18.02
N VAL A 494 -30.92 26.67 -17.88
CA VAL A 494 -31.37 25.68 -18.85
C VAL A 494 -32.31 26.35 -19.85
N PRO A 495 -31.99 26.38 -21.16
CA PRO A 495 -32.89 26.92 -22.17
C PRO A 495 -34.17 26.09 -22.28
N GLY A 496 -35.29 26.73 -22.56
CA GLY A 496 -36.61 26.07 -22.58
C GLY A 496 -36.76 25.04 -23.71
N GLU A 497 -36.39 25.40 -24.93
CA GLU A 497 -36.41 24.53 -26.12
C GLU A 497 -35.19 24.79 -27.02
N ILE A 498 -34.71 23.74 -27.66
CA ILE A 498 -33.56 23.81 -28.59
C ILE A 498 -33.96 23.20 -29.94
N GLU A 499 -33.56 23.85 -31.01
CA GLU A 499 -33.79 23.37 -32.36
C GLU A 499 -32.74 22.29 -32.74
N LYS A 500 -33.19 21.17 -33.29
CA LYS A 500 -32.27 20.15 -33.85
C LYS A 500 -31.44 20.76 -34.99
N GLY A 501 -30.18 20.41 -35.10
CA GLY A 501 -29.22 20.99 -36.02
C GLY A 501 -28.60 22.32 -35.56
N SER A 502 -28.85 22.75 -34.31
CA SER A 502 -28.33 24.01 -33.76
C SER A 502 -27.19 23.78 -32.73
N THR A 503 -26.51 24.87 -32.44
CA THR A 503 -25.57 24.94 -31.29
C THR A 503 -26.14 25.94 -30.30
N VAL A 504 -26.27 25.49 -29.04
CA VAL A 504 -26.79 26.32 -27.95
C VAL A 504 -25.74 26.52 -26.88
N LYS A 505 -25.76 27.68 -26.25
CA LYS A 505 -24.92 27.99 -25.09
C LYS A 505 -25.71 27.74 -23.82
N ILE A 506 -25.12 26.98 -22.89
CA ILE A 506 -25.69 26.70 -21.57
C ILE A 506 -24.83 27.44 -20.55
N PRO A 507 -25.34 28.54 -19.96
CA PRO A 507 -24.62 29.25 -18.92
C PRO A 507 -24.54 28.40 -17.64
N VAL A 508 -23.34 28.34 -17.08
CA VAL A 508 -23.06 27.64 -15.81
C VAL A 508 -22.34 28.58 -14.87
N LYS A 509 -22.83 28.67 -13.63
CA LYS A 509 -22.18 29.45 -12.58
C LYS A 509 -21.87 28.60 -11.38
N LEU A 510 -20.67 28.78 -10.83
CA LEU A 510 -20.20 28.12 -9.62
C LEU A 510 -20.34 29.06 -8.41
N ALA A 511 -21.22 28.72 -7.47
CA ALA A 511 -21.48 29.50 -6.27
C ALA A 511 -20.47 29.12 -5.17
N TRP A 512 -19.34 29.79 -5.14
CA TRP A 512 -18.30 29.59 -4.12
C TRP A 512 -18.68 30.27 -2.79
N PRO A 513 -18.49 29.60 -1.64
CA PRO A 513 -18.67 30.23 -0.33
C PRO A 513 -17.71 31.43 -0.15
N GLU A 514 -18.19 32.49 0.48
CA GLU A 514 -17.40 33.69 0.73
C GLU A 514 -16.16 33.38 1.58
N GLY A 515 -15.02 33.98 1.23
CA GLY A 515 -13.75 33.79 1.93
C GLY A 515 -13.06 32.44 1.73
N LYS A 516 -13.66 31.50 0.98
CA LYS A 516 -13.03 30.22 0.67
C LYS A 516 -12.19 30.30 -0.61
N ARG A 517 -11.13 29.49 -0.63
CA ARG A 517 -10.24 29.38 -1.80
C ARG A 517 -11.02 28.80 -2.99
N ARG A 518 -10.86 29.42 -4.15
CA ARG A 518 -11.33 28.89 -5.44
C ARG A 518 -10.24 28.02 -6.07
N PHE A 519 -10.67 27.12 -6.95
CA PHE A 519 -9.79 26.19 -7.65
C PHE A 519 -10.04 26.25 -9.14
N ASN A 520 -9.04 25.88 -9.93
CA ASN A 520 -9.26 25.63 -11.36
C ASN A 520 -10.17 24.42 -11.51
N THR A 521 -11.15 24.54 -12.39
CA THR A 521 -12.17 23.50 -12.62
C THR A 521 -12.26 23.15 -14.09
N LYS A 522 -12.79 21.96 -14.37
CA LYS A 522 -13.17 21.50 -15.70
C LYS A 522 -14.63 21.10 -15.66
N LEU A 523 -15.38 21.59 -16.63
CA LEU A 523 -16.81 21.39 -16.71
C LEU A 523 -17.17 20.61 -17.97
N ARG A 524 -18.11 19.67 -17.84
CA ARG A 524 -18.70 18.93 -18.95
C ARG A 524 -20.15 18.59 -18.65
N ILE A 525 -20.92 18.26 -19.70
CA ILE A 525 -22.27 17.73 -19.55
C ILE A 525 -22.21 16.20 -19.72
N ASN A 526 -22.74 15.48 -18.75
CA ASN A 526 -22.90 14.03 -18.80
C ASN A 526 -24.37 13.67 -19.14
N GLY A 527 -24.57 12.45 -19.66
CA GLY A 527 -25.90 11.95 -20.05
C GLY A 527 -26.31 12.30 -21.49
N LEU A 528 -25.37 12.80 -22.29
CA LEU A 528 -25.64 13.16 -23.70
C LEU A 528 -25.84 11.89 -24.55
N PRO A 529 -26.92 11.79 -25.34
CA PRO A 529 -27.15 10.70 -26.27
C PRO A 529 -26.32 10.87 -27.55
N GLU A 530 -26.41 9.87 -28.42
CA GLU A 530 -25.81 9.93 -29.76
C GLU A 530 -26.36 11.11 -30.57
N GLY A 531 -25.49 11.84 -31.25
CA GLY A 531 -25.86 13.03 -32.02
C GLY A 531 -25.96 14.33 -31.21
N VAL A 532 -25.55 14.30 -29.93
CA VAL A 532 -25.42 15.50 -29.09
C VAL A 532 -24.03 15.56 -28.49
N HIS A 533 -23.35 16.68 -28.67
CA HIS A 533 -21.94 16.84 -28.29
C HIS A 533 -21.71 18.11 -27.45
N CYS A 534 -20.93 17.98 -26.39
CA CYS A 534 -20.45 19.10 -25.58
C CYS A 534 -18.97 18.88 -25.24
N GLY A 535 -18.12 19.84 -25.61
CA GLY A 535 -16.72 19.81 -25.23
C GLY A 535 -16.50 20.16 -23.75
N GLU A 536 -15.45 19.59 -23.15
CA GLU A 536 -14.98 20.01 -21.83
C GLU A 536 -14.46 21.45 -21.88
N LYS A 537 -14.85 22.30 -20.93
CA LYS A 537 -14.32 23.67 -20.79
C LYS A 537 -13.68 23.87 -19.42
N GLY A 538 -12.55 24.58 -19.40
CA GLY A 538 -11.85 24.96 -18.17
C GLY A 538 -12.32 26.31 -17.63
N LEU A 539 -12.44 26.42 -16.30
CA LEU A 539 -12.68 27.67 -15.59
C LEU A 539 -11.52 27.89 -14.60
N ASN A 540 -10.93 29.07 -14.62
CA ASN A 540 -9.84 29.40 -13.71
C ASN A 540 -10.37 29.85 -12.33
N ASP A 541 -9.50 29.97 -11.34
CA ASP A 541 -9.82 30.35 -9.97
C ASP A 541 -10.25 31.82 -9.78
N LYS A 542 -10.23 32.65 -10.85
CA LYS A 542 -10.62 34.08 -10.82
C LYS A 542 -12.03 34.33 -11.33
N THR A 543 -12.58 33.39 -12.09
CA THR A 543 -13.93 33.47 -12.68
C THR A 543 -14.85 32.42 -12.06
N ASP A 544 -16.14 32.67 -12.04
CA ASP A 544 -17.15 31.80 -11.44
C ASP A 544 -18.21 31.33 -12.44
N SER A 545 -18.15 31.77 -13.71
CA SER A 545 -19.13 31.43 -14.71
C SER A 545 -18.48 31.20 -16.08
N LEU A 546 -19.13 30.36 -16.88
CA LEU A 546 -18.81 30.13 -18.28
C LEU A 546 -20.04 29.63 -19.04
N GLU A 547 -19.93 29.59 -20.37
CA GLU A 547 -20.95 29.00 -21.25
C GLU A 547 -20.42 27.69 -21.83
N LEU A 548 -21.16 26.59 -21.62
CA LEU A 548 -20.92 25.32 -22.31
C LEU A 548 -21.63 25.32 -23.65
N GLU A 549 -20.93 24.95 -24.72
CA GLU A 549 -21.50 24.86 -26.05
C GLU A 549 -22.00 23.44 -26.32
N LEU A 550 -23.32 23.30 -26.43
CA LEU A 550 -23.98 22.04 -26.74
C LEU A 550 -24.38 22.06 -28.23
N LYS A 551 -23.79 21.15 -28.99
CA LYS A 551 -24.12 20.93 -30.39
C LYS A 551 -25.13 19.80 -30.50
N VAL A 552 -26.29 20.08 -31.04
CA VAL A 552 -27.39 19.14 -31.21
C VAL A 552 -27.52 18.82 -32.69
N ASP A 553 -26.89 17.76 -33.18
CA ASP A 553 -26.93 17.41 -34.60
C ASP A 553 -28.27 16.79 -34.99
N SER A 554 -28.46 15.50 -34.67
CA SER A 554 -29.68 14.78 -35.08
C SER A 554 -30.03 13.68 -34.07
N PRO A 555 -30.29 13.99 -32.81
CA PRO A 555 -30.69 12.98 -31.84
C PRO A 555 -32.06 12.40 -32.21
N ARG A 556 -32.28 11.13 -31.88
CA ARG A 556 -33.59 10.48 -32.11
C ARG A 556 -34.65 10.92 -31.14
N GLU A 557 -34.22 11.34 -29.97
CA GLU A 557 -35.07 11.79 -28.87
C GLU A 557 -35.56 13.22 -29.11
N ASN A 558 -36.75 13.54 -28.62
CA ASN A 558 -37.28 14.89 -28.56
C ASN A 558 -37.12 15.55 -27.17
N GLU A 559 -36.66 14.77 -26.20
CA GLU A 559 -36.29 15.23 -24.87
C GLU A 559 -34.98 14.55 -24.45
N LEU A 560 -34.04 15.34 -23.96
CA LEU A 560 -32.82 14.86 -23.33
C LEU A 560 -33.04 14.93 -21.83
N VAL A 561 -33.12 13.78 -21.17
CA VAL A 561 -33.42 13.66 -19.75
C VAL A 561 -32.19 13.29 -18.95
N ASN A 562 -32.18 13.60 -17.64
CA ASN A 562 -31.11 13.26 -16.71
C ASN A 562 -29.74 13.82 -17.10
N LEU A 563 -29.68 14.95 -17.79
CA LEU A 563 -28.45 15.66 -18.03
C LEU A 563 -27.94 16.28 -16.74
N VAL A 564 -26.63 16.21 -16.51
CA VAL A 564 -25.97 16.85 -15.36
C VAL A 564 -24.72 17.59 -15.84
N VAL A 565 -24.46 18.77 -15.27
CA VAL A 565 -23.15 19.41 -15.38
C VAL A 565 -22.24 18.80 -14.33
N GLU A 566 -21.20 18.09 -14.76
CA GLU A 566 -20.13 17.59 -13.89
C GLU A 566 -18.99 18.59 -13.87
N VAL A 567 -18.60 18.99 -12.68
CA VAL A 567 -17.45 19.87 -12.43
C VAL A 567 -16.37 19.08 -11.73
N GLU A 568 -15.22 18.92 -12.38
CA GLU A 568 -14.02 18.33 -11.80
C GLU A 568 -13.11 19.44 -11.28
N VAL A 569 -12.69 19.35 -10.04
CA VAL A 569 -11.77 20.26 -9.39
C VAL A 569 -10.58 19.51 -8.82
N ASP A 570 -9.37 20.06 -8.98
CA ASP A 570 -8.18 19.54 -8.32
C ASP A 570 -8.18 19.97 -6.84
N PHE A 571 -8.83 19.16 -6.00
CA PHE A 571 -8.90 19.41 -4.57
C PHE A 571 -7.69 18.79 -3.88
N HIS A 572 -6.69 19.62 -3.56
CA HIS A 572 -5.44 19.17 -2.93
C HIS A 572 -4.77 17.98 -3.66
N ARG A 573 -4.64 18.08 -4.97
CA ARG A 573 -4.10 17.05 -5.88
C ARG A 573 -4.95 15.78 -5.98
N GLN A 574 -6.22 15.84 -5.61
CA GLN A 574 -7.18 14.76 -5.81
C GLN A 574 -8.35 15.26 -6.64
N PRO A 575 -8.75 14.55 -7.69
CA PRO A 575 -9.91 14.96 -8.49
C PRO A 575 -11.18 14.80 -7.68
N LEU A 576 -11.83 15.92 -7.36
CA LEU A 576 -13.14 15.96 -6.74
C LEU A 576 -14.18 16.32 -7.80
N ARG A 577 -15.23 15.50 -7.92
CA ARG A 577 -16.32 15.72 -8.88
C ARG A 577 -17.59 16.11 -8.15
N VAL A 578 -18.19 17.19 -8.62
CA VAL A 578 -19.47 17.70 -8.14
C VAL A 578 -20.42 17.76 -9.32
N GLU A 579 -21.63 17.25 -9.16
CA GLU A 579 -22.66 17.29 -10.20
C GLU A 579 -23.76 18.30 -9.85
N SER A 580 -24.32 18.95 -10.87
CA SER A 580 -25.53 19.77 -10.73
C SER A 580 -26.75 18.89 -10.44
N SER A 581 -27.87 19.51 -10.07
CA SER A 581 -29.15 18.83 -10.17
C SER A 581 -29.40 18.38 -11.62
N PRO A 582 -30.03 17.22 -11.83
CA PRO A 582 -30.40 16.77 -13.16
C PRO A 582 -31.37 17.76 -13.83
N PHE A 583 -31.20 17.99 -15.12
CA PHE A 583 -32.06 18.84 -15.92
C PHE A 583 -32.50 18.15 -17.22
N ILE A 584 -33.51 18.74 -17.85
CA ILE A 584 -34.14 18.24 -19.09
C ILE A 584 -34.02 19.32 -20.14
N LEU A 585 -33.66 18.92 -21.36
CA LEU A 585 -33.68 19.77 -22.54
C LEU A 585 -34.76 19.26 -23.51
N LYS A 586 -35.69 20.11 -23.93
CA LYS A 586 -36.67 19.81 -24.96
C LYS A 586 -36.09 20.17 -26.32
N LEU A 587 -36.30 19.29 -27.30
CA LEU A 587 -35.84 19.48 -28.66
C LEU A 587 -37.03 19.66 -29.58
N ARG A 588 -36.94 20.60 -30.50
CA ARG A 588 -37.94 20.78 -31.57
C ARG A 588 -37.28 20.54 -32.92
N GLU A 589 -38.06 20.05 -33.87
CA GLU A 589 -37.62 19.93 -35.25
C GLU A 589 -37.35 21.31 -35.84
N LYS A 590 -36.36 21.34 -36.75
CA LYS A 590 -36.04 22.56 -37.47
C LYS A 590 -37.23 23.00 -38.29
N GLN A 591 -37.78 24.21 -38.06
CA GLN A 591 -38.78 24.76 -38.94
C GLN A 591 -38.15 24.98 -40.32
N GLN A 592 -38.74 24.31 -41.35
CA GLN A 592 -38.29 24.42 -42.74
C GLN A 592 -38.52 25.82 -43.30
#